data_1979e1b0a26c1d7798f91218bffe5e93
#
_entry.id   1979e1b0a26c1d7798f91218bffe5e93
#
_cell.length_a   1.000
_cell.length_b   1.000
_cell.length_c   1.000
_cell.angle_alpha   90.00
_cell.angle_beta   90.00
_cell.angle_gamma   90.00
#
_symmetry.space_group_name_H-M   'P 1'
#
loop_
_entity.id
_entity.type
_entity.pdbx_description
1 polymer ?
#
loop_
_entity_poly.entity_id
_entity_poly.type
_entity_poly.pdbx_seq_one_letter_code
_entity_poly.pdbx_strand_id
1 'polypeptide(L)'
;MTKKSPIAVRAFKTAWFAKEARKAKIPDVDLCRAIRQVIQGQADDLGGGVFKKRLNDNMHRSIILTKAGKHWIYAYLFAKKDRENITPNELTAFKKLAKDYASAGED
;
A
#
# COMPACT_ATOMS: atom_id res chain seq x y z
N MET A 1 -7.15 -2.69 -29.68
CA MET A 1 -7.18 -2.82 -29.07
C MET A 1 -7.23 -2.69 -28.25
N THR A 2 -7.26 -2.51 -27.88
CA THR A 2 -7.31 -2.37 -27.13
C THR A 2 -7.27 -2.59 -26.25
N LYS A 3 -7.01 -2.52 -25.93
CA LYS A 3 -7.00 -2.68 -25.08
C LYS A 3 -7.15 -2.45 -24.23
N LYS A 4 -6.97 -2.41 -24.35
CA LYS A 4 -7.13 -1.93 -23.33
C LYS A 4 -7.18 -2.46 -22.12
N SER A 5 -6.35 -2.12 -21.28
CA SER A 5 -6.54 -2.62 -19.98
C SER A 5 -7.91 -2.26 -19.49
N PRO A 6 -8.67 -3.22 -19.00
CA PRO A 6 -9.99 -2.91 -18.49
C PRO A 6 -9.94 -2.26 -17.12
N ILE A 7 -8.80 -2.28 -16.43
CA ILE A 7 -8.73 -1.76 -15.09
C ILE A 7 -7.85 -0.55 -15.02
N ALA A 8 -8.42 0.56 -14.58
CA ALA A 8 -7.67 1.77 -14.38
C ALA A 8 -7.19 1.79 -12.92
N VAL A 9 -6.08 1.14 -12.66
CA VAL A 9 -5.52 1.11 -11.33
C VAL A 9 -4.57 2.28 -11.14
N ARG A 10 -4.73 2.98 -10.04
CA ARG A 10 -3.85 4.08 -9.70
C ARG A 10 -3.16 3.79 -8.38
N ALA A 11 -1.86 3.98 -8.34
CA ALA A 11 -1.07 3.78 -7.15
C ALA A 11 -0.36 5.08 -6.79
N PHE A 12 -0.44 5.42 -5.51
CA PHE A 12 0.14 6.64 -4.99
C PHE A 12 1.01 6.30 -3.79
N LYS A 13 1.82 7.24 -3.37
CA LYS A 13 2.57 7.10 -2.13
C LYS A 13 2.54 8.43 -1.42
N THR A 14 2.44 8.40 -0.09
CA THR A 14 2.50 9.63 0.69
C THR A 14 3.91 10.20 0.60
N ALA A 15 4.04 11.48 0.91
CA ALA A 15 5.36 12.12 0.92
C ALA A 15 6.29 11.43 1.92
N TRP A 16 5.75 11.06 3.07
CA TRP A 16 6.54 10.36 4.09
C TRP A 16 7.03 9.02 3.54
N PHE A 17 6.13 8.25 2.91
CA PHE A 17 6.50 6.95 2.35
C PHE A 17 7.57 7.11 1.27
N ALA A 18 7.42 8.12 0.41
CA ALA A 18 8.37 8.35 -0.67
C ALA A 18 9.76 8.59 -0.11
N LYS A 19 9.84 9.35 0.98
CA LYS A 19 11.13 9.63 1.61
C LYS A 19 11.74 8.36 2.20
N GLU A 20 10.91 7.57 2.90
CA GLU A 20 11.41 6.35 3.53
C GLU A 20 11.81 5.30 2.49
N ALA A 21 11.05 5.19 1.41
CA ALA A 21 11.39 4.26 0.34
C ALA A 21 12.71 4.64 -0.32
N ARG A 22 12.95 5.95 -0.49
CA ARG A 22 14.21 6.41 -1.03
C ARG A 22 15.38 6.03 -0.12
N LYS A 23 15.20 6.21 1.19
CA LYS A 23 16.23 5.82 2.15
C LYS A 23 16.50 4.33 2.09
N ALA A 24 15.48 3.53 1.89
CA ALA A 24 15.60 2.08 1.79
C ALA A 24 16.01 1.61 0.41
N LYS A 25 16.15 2.56 -0.54
CA LYS A 25 16.54 2.26 -1.92
C LYS A 25 15.57 1.33 -2.61
N ILE A 26 14.29 1.55 -2.38
CA ILE A 26 13.22 0.80 -3.03
C ILE A 26 12.72 1.63 -4.21
N PRO A 27 12.99 1.22 -5.45
CA PRO A 27 12.60 2.01 -6.62
C PRO A 27 11.11 1.88 -6.93
N ASP A 28 10.60 2.84 -7.66
CA ASP A 28 9.19 2.86 -8.05
C ASP A 28 8.78 1.61 -8.83
N VAL A 29 9.68 1.05 -9.63
CA VAL A 29 9.33 -0.14 -10.39
C VAL A 29 8.99 -1.31 -9.44
N ASP A 30 9.66 -1.39 -8.29
CA ASP A 30 9.36 -2.42 -7.32
C ASP A 30 8.03 -2.15 -6.64
N LEU A 31 7.73 -0.87 -6.38
CA LEU A 31 6.46 -0.50 -5.77
C LEU A 31 5.30 -0.80 -6.72
N CYS A 32 5.46 -0.55 -8.01
CA CYS A 32 4.42 -0.86 -8.99
C CYS A 32 4.21 -2.37 -9.11
N ARG A 33 5.30 -3.13 -9.10
CA ARG A 33 5.20 -4.58 -9.15
C ARG A 33 4.46 -5.11 -7.93
N ALA A 34 4.76 -4.55 -6.76
CA ALA A 34 4.13 -4.99 -5.52
C ALA A 34 2.63 -4.71 -5.55
N ILE A 35 2.20 -3.57 -6.09
CA ILE A 35 0.77 -3.27 -6.18
C ILE A 35 0.06 -4.31 -7.05
N ARG A 36 0.68 -4.71 -8.17
CA ARG A 36 0.07 -5.73 -9.00
C ARG A 36 -0.08 -7.05 -8.24
N GLN A 37 0.89 -7.38 -7.39
CA GLN A 37 0.81 -8.57 -6.57
C GLN A 37 -0.30 -8.46 -5.52
N VAL A 38 -0.47 -7.28 -4.93
CA VAL A 38 -1.54 -7.04 -3.96
C VAL A 38 -2.90 -7.27 -4.62
N ILE A 39 -3.07 -6.76 -5.82
CA ILE A 39 -4.32 -6.91 -6.56
C ILE A 39 -4.60 -8.39 -6.85
N GLN A 40 -3.55 -9.18 -7.02
CA GLN A 40 -3.68 -10.61 -7.26
C GLN A 40 -3.86 -11.41 -5.97
N GLY A 41 -3.97 -10.74 -4.84
CA GLY A 41 -4.16 -11.44 -3.58
C GLY A 41 -2.87 -11.82 -2.86
N GLN A 42 -1.73 -11.33 -3.33
CA GLN A 42 -0.45 -11.68 -2.72
C GLN A 42 -0.03 -10.66 -1.67
N ALA A 43 -0.86 -10.47 -0.70
CA ALA A 43 -0.61 -9.57 0.42
C ALA A 43 -1.51 -9.98 1.58
N ASP A 44 -1.19 -9.53 2.78
CA ASP A 44 -2.02 -9.79 3.93
C ASP A 44 -3.13 -8.75 3.99
N ASP A 45 -4.37 -9.19 3.88
CA ASP A 45 -5.52 -8.31 3.99
C ASP A 45 -5.84 -8.15 5.47
N LEU A 46 -5.60 -6.97 5.99
CA LEU A 46 -5.82 -6.70 7.41
C LEU A 46 -7.24 -6.20 7.69
N GLY A 47 -8.07 -6.11 6.67
CA GLY A 47 -9.45 -5.65 6.81
C GLY A 47 -9.57 -4.16 6.65
N GLY A 48 -10.79 -3.70 6.36
CA GLY A 48 -11.06 -2.27 6.28
C GLY A 48 -10.30 -1.51 5.21
N GLY A 49 -9.84 -2.21 4.18
CA GLY A 49 -9.09 -1.55 3.11
C GLY A 49 -7.61 -1.38 3.42
N VAL A 50 -7.09 -2.11 4.40
CA VAL A 50 -5.67 -2.02 4.81
C VAL A 50 -4.97 -3.32 4.46
N PHE A 51 -3.83 -3.21 3.77
CA PHE A 51 -3.05 -4.37 3.35
C PHE A 51 -1.61 -4.23 3.80
N LYS A 52 -0.99 -5.36 4.12
CA LYS A 52 0.43 -5.39 4.45
C LYS A 52 1.15 -6.17 3.35
N LYS A 53 2.17 -5.57 2.78
CA LYS A 53 2.91 -6.17 1.67
C LYS A 53 4.40 -6.14 1.93
N ARG A 54 5.06 -7.27 1.73
CA ARG A 54 6.50 -7.37 1.87
C ARG A 54 7.18 -6.69 0.69
N LEU A 55 8.28 -6.03 0.96
CA LEU A 55 9.06 -5.33 -0.05
C LEU A 55 10.54 -5.59 0.17
N ASN A 56 11.33 -5.27 -0.85
CA ASN A 56 12.79 -5.24 -0.74
C ASN A 56 13.34 -6.58 -0.23
N ASP A 57 13.04 -7.65 -0.98
CA ASP A 57 13.49 -9.00 -0.63
C ASP A 57 13.09 -9.40 0.79
N ASN A 58 11.89 -9.03 1.16
CA ASN A 58 11.32 -9.39 2.46
C ASN A 58 11.97 -8.65 3.63
N MET A 59 12.81 -7.66 3.37
CA MET A 59 13.45 -6.89 4.44
C MET A 59 12.58 -5.77 4.98
N HIS A 60 11.56 -5.40 4.25
CA HIS A 60 10.65 -4.32 4.64
C HIS A 60 9.21 -4.76 4.54
N ARG A 61 8.34 -4.06 5.28
CA ARG A 61 6.89 -4.24 5.20
C ARG A 61 6.28 -2.90 4.88
N SER A 62 5.29 -2.90 4.00
CA SER A 62 4.56 -1.68 3.69
C SER A 62 3.11 -1.84 4.10
N ILE A 63 2.48 -0.74 4.48
CA ILE A 63 1.06 -0.69 4.72
C ILE A 63 0.46 0.10 3.58
N ILE A 64 -0.51 -0.52 2.91
CA ILE A 64 -1.15 0.03 1.73
C ILE A 64 -2.63 0.17 2.01
N LEU A 65 -3.20 1.30 1.65
CA LEU A 65 -4.62 1.56 1.80
C LEU A 65 -5.26 1.54 0.43
N THR A 66 -6.49 1.02 0.34
CA THR A 66 -7.17 1.00 -0.94
C THR A 66 -8.52 1.69 -0.85
N LYS A 67 -8.90 2.30 -1.98
CA LYS A 67 -10.22 2.88 -2.15
C LYS A 67 -10.90 2.07 -3.24
N ALA A 68 -11.87 1.26 -2.83
CA ALA A 68 -12.68 0.47 -3.76
C ALA A 68 -11.86 -0.45 -4.67
N GLY A 69 -10.65 -0.82 -4.24
CA GLY A 69 -9.80 -1.69 -5.04
C GLY A 69 -9.26 -1.07 -6.32
N LYS A 70 -9.43 0.24 -6.49
CA LYS A 70 -8.97 0.92 -7.68
C LYS A 70 -7.86 1.91 -7.41
N HIS A 71 -7.87 2.54 -6.26
CA HIS A 71 -6.82 3.46 -5.85
C HIS A 71 -6.07 2.84 -4.69
N TRP A 72 -4.75 2.86 -4.76
CA TRP A 72 -3.90 2.23 -3.75
C TRP A 72 -2.88 3.25 -3.29
N ILE A 73 -2.71 3.38 -1.99
CA ILE A 73 -1.83 4.37 -1.41
C ILE A 73 -0.87 3.71 -0.45
N TYR A 74 0.42 3.84 -0.74
CA TYR A 74 1.45 3.42 0.20
C TYR A 74 1.50 4.43 1.34
N ALA A 75 1.14 4.01 2.54
CA ALA A 75 1.04 4.90 3.68
C ALA A 75 2.17 4.78 4.69
N TYR A 76 2.74 3.59 4.84
CA TYR A 76 3.73 3.37 5.88
C TYR A 76 4.74 2.31 5.46
N LEU A 77 5.96 2.45 5.95
CA LEU A 77 7.04 1.52 5.63
C LEU A 77 7.84 1.27 6.89
N PHE A 78 8.15 0.02 7.18
CA PHE A 78 9.02 -0.30 8.31
C PHE A 78 9.90 -1.50 7.96
N ALA A 79 11.07 -1.54 8.59
CA ALA A 79 12.00 -2.63 8.37
C ALA A 79 11.62 -3.81 9.26
N LYS A 80 11.71 -5.01 8.70
CA LYS A 80 11.42 -6.23 9.45
C LYS A 80 12.30 -6.34 10.69
N LYS A 81 13.55 -5.90 10.60
CA LYS A 81 14.47 -5.99 11.73
C LYS A 81 14.06 -5.10 12.90
N ASP A 82 13.28 -4.05 12.62
CA ASP A 82 12.89 -3.11 13.67
C ASP A 82 11.58 -3.53 14.34
N ARG A 83 10.70 -4.15 13.60
CA ARG A 83 9.42 -4.60 14.14
C ARG A 83 8.79 -5.54 13.12
N GLU A 84 7.93 -6.44 13.59
CA GLU A 84 7.31 -7.40 12.70
C GLU A 84 5.98 -6.96 12.15
N ASN A 85 5.30 -6.10 12.86
CA ASN A 85 3.94 -5.74 12.44
C ASN A 85 3.56 -4.39 13.06
N ILE A 86 2.44 -3.85 12.59
CA ILE A 86 1.87 -2.66 13.20
C ILE A 86 1.08 -3.09 14.43
N THR A 87 0.90 -2.17 15.36
CA THR A 87 0.12 -2.44 16.57
C THR A 87 -1.37 -2.40 16.26
N PRO A 88 -2.22 -2.97 17.14
CA PRO A 88 -3.66 -2.87 16.95
C PRO A 88 -4.15 -1.43 16.87
N ASN A 89 -3.56 -0.51 17.63
CA ASN A 89 -3.95 0.89 17.56
C ASN A 89 -3.59 1.51 16.22
N GLU A 90 -2.42 1.16 15.70
CA GLU A 90 -2.02 1.63 14.36
C GLU A 90 -2.96 1.08 13.30
N LEU A 91 -3.32 -0.19 13.40
CA LEU A 91 -4.23 -0.78 12.44
C LEU A 91 -5.58 -0.06 12.47
N THR A 92 -6.10 0.25 13.66
CA THR A 92 -7.34 0.98 13.78
C THR A 92 -7.23 2.34 13.09
N ALA A 93 -6.11 3.02 13.29
CA ALA A 93 -5.89 4.33 12.66
C ALA A 93 -5.81 4.21 11.15
N PHE A 94 -5.15 3.18 10.63
CA PHE A 94 -5.08 2.98 9.19
C PHE A 94 -6.45 2.62 8.59
N LYS A 95 -7.25 1.85 9.30
CA LYS A 95 -8.60 1.53 8.84
C LYS A 95 -9.45 2.79 8.74
N LYS A 96 -9.31 3.69 9.72
CA LYS A 96 -10.02 4.94 9.67
C LYS A 96 -9.54 5.79 8.49
N LEU A 97 -8.24 5.82 8.27
CA LEU A 97 -7.68 6.58 7.17
C LEU A 97 -8.14 6.02 5.82
N ALA A 98 -8.19 4.71 5.69
CA ALA A 98 -8.67 4.09 4.45
C ALA A 98 -10.14 4.44 4.22
N LYS A 99 -10.94 4.46 5.29
CA LYS A 99 -12.33 4.83 5.18
C LYS A 99 -12.47 6.30 4.76
N ASP A 100 -11.63 7.16 5.31
CA ASP A 100 -11.66 8.57 4.95
C ASP A 100 -11.30 8.76 3.48
N TYR A 101 -10.30 8.02 2.98
CA TYR A 101 -9.98 8.07 1.55
C TYR A 101 -11.14 7.55 0.71
N ALA A 102 -11.79 6.48 1.15
CA ALA A 102 -12.89 5.90 0.38
C ALA A 102 -14.08 6.85 0.29
N SER A 103 -14.30 7.66 1.33
CA SER A 103 -15.41 8.60 1.32
C SER A 103 -15.02 9.97 0.78
N ALA A 104 -13.73 10.21 0.53
CA ALA A 104 -13.32 11.48 -0.06
C ALA A 104 -13.91 11.55 -1.45
N GLY A 105 -14.31 12.68 -1.80
CA GLY A 105 -15.00 12.89 -3.01
C GLY A 105 -14.33 12.30 -4.20
N GLU A 106 -15.08 11.69 -4.98
CA GLU A 106 -14.58 11.26 -6.07
C GLU A 106 -14.45 12.30 -6.89
N ASP A 107 -15.03 13.12 -6.70
CA ASP A 107 -15.01 14.16 -7.37
C ASP A 107 -14.31 14.40 -8.14
#